data_4f9fbb66ed667e117606c8edaaff619c
#
_entry.id   4f9fbb66ed667e117606c8edaaff619c
#
_cell.length_a   1.000
_cell.length_b   1.000
_cell.length_c   1.000
_cell.angle_alpha   90.00
_cell.angle_beta   90.00
_cell.angle_gamma   90.00
#
_symmetry.space_group_name_H-M   'P 1'
#
loop_
_entity.id
_entity.type
_entity.pdbx_description
1 polymer ?
#
loop_
_entity_poly.entity_id
_entity_poly.type
_entity_poly.pdbx_seq_one_letter_code
_entity_poly.pdbx_strand_id
1 'polypeptide(L)' 'MSHLKSREIDNMSDEARQARLVELREELLQLRAQQALGGSASNLGAYKSTRRSIARLLTKMNENKE' A
#
# COMPACT_ATOMS: atom_id res chain seq x y z
N MET A 1 -1.45 5.84 8.98
CA MET A 1 -2.04 4.62 8.48
C MET A 1 -2.01 4.57 6.97
N SER A 2 -1.72 3.41 6.44
CA SER A 2 -1.45 3.25 5.02
C SER A 2 -2.68 2.90 4.20
N HIS A 3 -3.84 3.30 4.64
CA HIS A 3 -5.07 2.96 3.93
C HIS A 3 -5.38 4.02 2.88
N LEU A 4 -5.39 3.59 1.61
CA LEU A 4 -5.77 4.46 0.49
C LEU A 4 -7.17 4.09 0.01
N LYS A 5 -8.01 5.10 -0.14
CA LYS A 5 -9.33 4.91 -0.73
C LYS A 5 -9.24 5.12 -2.24
N SER A 6 -10.14 4.47 -2.97
CA SER A 6 -10.15 4.59 -4.43
C SER A 6 -10.23 6.04 -4.90
N ARG A 7 -11.02 6.85 -4.19
CA ARG A 7 -11.19 8.26 -4.53
C ARG A 7 -9.87 9.01 -4.44
N GLU A 8 -9.07 8.71 -3.41
CA GLU A 8 -7.77 9.35 -3.24
C GLU A 8 -6.84 8.98 -4.39
N ILE A 9 -6.85 7.72 -4.78
CA ILE A 9 -6.01 7.26 -5.88
C ILE A 9 -6.41 7.93 -7.18
N ASP A 10 -7.70 8.08 -7.43
CA ASP A 10 -8.18 8.71 -8.65
C ASP A 10 -7.73 10.16 -8.78
N ASN A 11 -7.56 10.84 -7.65
CA ASN A 11 -7.14 12.24 -7.64
C ASN A 11 -5.64 12.43 -7.71
N MET A 12 -4.86 11.36 -7.67
CA MET A 12 -3.40 11.44 -7.66
C MET A 12 -2.84 11.45 -9.08
N SER A 13 -1.77 12.21 -9.29
CA SER A 13 -1.03 12.14 -10.54
C SER A 13 -0.23 10.84 -10.62
N ASP A 14 0.30 10.53 -11.81
CA ASP A 14 1.11 9.32 -11.97
C ASP A 14 2.36 9.35 -11.09
N GLU A 15 3.00 10.51 -11.00
CA GLU A 15 4.17 10.65 -10.14
C GLU A 15 3.82 10.42 -8.68
N ALA A 16 2.68 10.98 -8.25
CA ALA A 16 2.22 10.81 -6.87
C ALA A 16 1.90 9.34 -6.59
N ARG A 17 1.29 8.65 -7.56
CA ARG A 17 0.98 7.24 -7.41
C ARG A 17 2.24 6.41 -7.26
N GLN A 18 3.25 6.68 -8.07
CA GLN A 18 4.51 5.93 -8.00
C GLN A 18 5.22 6.18 -6.68
N ALA A 19 5.26 7.43 -6.24
CA ALA A 19 5.87 7.76 -4.95
C ALA A 19 5.15 7.05 -3.82
N ARG A 20 3.82 7.06 -3.85
CA ARG A 20 3.04 6.40 -2.82
C ARG A 20 3.24 4.89 -2.82
N LEU A 21 3.38 4.31 -4.02
CA LEU A 21 3.64 2.88 -4.15
C LEU A 21 4.95 2.48 -3.47
N VAL A 22 6.00 3.27 -3.68
CA VAL A 22 7.29 3.01 -3.04
C VAL A 22 7.15 3.07 -1.53
N GLU A 23 6.47 4.10 -1.02
CA GLU A 23 6.26 4.24 0.42
C GLU A 23 5.51 3.05 1.00
N LEU A 24 4.47 2.61 0.30
CA LEU A 24 3.67 1.47 0.78
C LEU A 24 4.47 0.18 0.77
N ARG A 25 5.31 0.00 -0.24
CA ARG A 25 6.16 -1.20 -0.31
C ARG A 25 7.18 -1.21 0.83
N GLU A 26 7.77 -0.08 1.13
CA GLU A 26 8.72 0.01 2.24
C GLU A 26 8.02 -0.28 3.56
N GLU A 27 6.83 0.26 3.74
CA GLU A 27 6.03 0.00 4.94
C GLU A 27 5.68 -1.48 5.05
N LEU A 28 5.34 -2.10 3.93
CA LEU A 28 5.02 -3.54 3.92
C LEU A 28 6.23 -4.37 4.35
N LEU A 29 7.42 -4.00 3.86
CA LEU A 29 8.65 -4.68 4.24
C LEU A 29 8.89 -4.60 5.73
N GLN A 30 8.71 -3.42 6.31
CA GLN A 30 8.90 -3.24 7.75
C GLN A 30 7.91 -4.08 8.55
N LEU A 31 6.66 -4.12 8.10
CA LEU A 31 5.64 -4.91 8.78
C LEU A 31 5.94 -6.41 8.71
N ARG A 32 6.45 -6.87 7.57
CA ARG A 32 6.85 -8.27 7.42
C ARG A 32 8.00 -8.61 8.36
N ALA A 33 8.97 -7.72 8.47
CA ALA A 33 10.08 -7.93 9.37
C ALA A 33 9.61 -8.02 10.82
N GLN A 34 8.67 -7.18 11.21
CA GLN A 34 8.11 -7.22 12.55
C GLN A 34 7.39 -8.54 12.82
N GLN A 35 6.66 -9.04 11.83
CA GLN A 35 5.98 -10.32 11.98
C GLN A 35 6.98 -11.46 12.15
N ALA A 36 8.08 -11.41 11.42
CA ALA A 36 9.12 -12.43 11.52
C ALA A 36 9.73 -12.46 12.92
N LEU A 37 9.71 -11.32 13.62
CA LEU A 37 10.21 -11.23 14.98
C LEU A 37 9.14 -11.48 16.03
N GLY A 38 7.96 -11.97 15.61
CA GLY A 38 6.88 -12.27 16.55
C GLY A 38 5.96 -11.09 16.81
N GLY A 39 5.60 -10.36 15.76
CA GLY A 39 4.74 -9.19 15.89
C GLY A 39 3.33 -9.51 16.39
N SER A 40 2.64 -8.49 16.86
CA SER A 40 1.32 -8.62 17.45
C SER A 40 0.22 -8.71 16.39
N ALA A 41 -1.01 -9.01 16.84
CA ALA A 41 -2.17 -9.09 15.96
C ALA A 41 -2.47 -7.74 15.30
N SER A 42 -2.18 -6.64 15.97
CA SER A 42 -2.41 -5.31 15.38
C SER A 42 -1.50 -5.09 14.17
N ASN A 43 -0.28 -5.62 14.20
CA ASN A 43 0.62 -5.55 13.06
C ASN A 43 0.09 -6.35 11.88
N LEU A 44 -0.60 -7.45 12.14
CA LEU A 44 -1.19 -8.24 11.08
C LEU A 44 -2.29 -7.46 10.35
N GLY A 45 -3.10 -6.71 11.08
CA GLY A 45 -4.12 -5.86 10.49
C GLY A 45 -3.52 -4.79 9.61
N ALA A 46 -2.46 -4.14 10.09
CA ALA A 46 -1.76 -3.13 9.31
C ALA A 46 -1.16 -3.72 8.04
N TYR A 47 -0.60 -4.92 8.14
CA TYR A 47 -0.03 -5.60 7.00
C TYR A 47 -1.06 -5.85 5.90
N LYS A 48 -2.23 -6.36 6.29
CA LYS A 48 -3.30 -6.61 5.33
C LYS A 48 -3.81 -5.32 4.69
N SER A 49 -3.95 -4.27 5.49
CA SER A 49 -4.41 -2.98 5.00
C SER A 49 -3.42 -2.40 3.99
N THR A 50 -2.14 -2.49 4.28
CA THR A 50 -1.10 -1.99 3.38
C THR A 50 -1.09 -2.76 2.07
N ARG A 51 -1.19 -4.08 2.14
CA ARG A 51 -1.25 -4.90 0.93
C ARG A 51 -2.45 -4.53 0.07
N ARG A 52 -3.60 -4.31 0.68
CA ARG A 52 -4.80 -3.92 -0.04
C ARG A 52 -4.62 -2.57 -0.72
N SER A 53 -3.98 -1.62 -0.04
CA SER A 53 -3.70 -0.32 -0.63
C SER A 53 -2.80 -0.42 -1.85
N ILE A 54 -1.77 -1.25 -1.77
CA ILE A 54 -0.87 -1.50 -2.90
C ILE A 54 -1.65 -2.10 -4.07
N ALA A 55 -2.50 -3.07 -3.80
CA ALA A 55 -3.28 -3.73 -4.85
C ALA A 55 -4.20 -2.74 -5.55
N ARG A 56 -4.87 -1.88 -4.81
CA ARG A 56 -5.75 -0.86 -5.38
C ARG A 56 -4.97 0.11 -6.24
N LEU A 57 -3.82 0.55 -5.76
CA LEU A 57 -2.99 1.50 -6.47
C LEU A 57 -2.49 0.89 -7.78
N LEU A 58 -2.01 -0.34 -7.75
CA LEU A 58 -1.54 -1.01 -8.95
C LEU A 58 -2.67 -1.23 -9.96
N THR A 59 -3.85 -1.57 -9.48
CA THR A 59 -5.00 -1.75 -10.36
C THR A 59 -5.32 -0.46 -11.11
N LYS A 60 -5.33 0.65 -10.40
CA LYS A 60 -5.62 1.94 -11.03
C LYS A 60 -4.53 2.33 -12.03
N MET A 61 -3.27 2.08 -11.69
CA MET A 61 -2.18 2.37 -12.60
C MET A 61 -2.28 1.54 -13.88
N ASN A 62 -2.68 0.28 -13.76
CA ASN A 62 -2.84 -0.59 -14.92
C ASN A 62 -4.02 -0.18 -15.78
N GLU A 63 -5.10 0.28 -15.16
CA GLU A 63 -6.25 0.76 -15.93
C GLU A 63 -5.91 1.93 -16.82
N ASN A 64 -5.00 2.78 -16.37
CA ASN A 64 -4.63 3.97 -17.12
C ASN A 64 -3.56 3.72 -18.16
N LYS A 65 -3.15 2.49 -18.31
CA LYS A 65 -2.03 2.16 -19.18
C LYS A 65 -2.45 1.67 -20.57
N GLU A 66 -3.61 1.86 -20.93
CA GLU A 66 -4.05 1.40 -22.27
C GLU A 66 -3.48 2.24 -23.40
#